data_c53199d53fee62624efd9f2920d37461
#
_entry.id   c53199d53fee62624efd9f2920d37461
#
_cell.length_a   1.000
_cell.length_b   1.000
_cell.length_c   1.000
_cell.angle_alpha   90.00
_cell.angle_beta   90.00
_cell.angle_gamma   90.00
#
_symmetry.space_group_name_H-M   'P 1'
#
loop_
_entity.id
_entity.type
_entity.pdbx_description
1 polymer ?
#
loop_
_entity_poly.entity_id
_entity_poly.type
_entity_poly.pdbx_seq_one_letter_code
_entity_poly.pdbx_strand_id
1 'polypeptide(L)'
;LSSAASDVYKRQAMPKAAELPWGELGVDVVLECTGFYCSKEKAQAHIDAGAKKVVISAPAGKDLPTIVYSVNEKTLTKDDKIISAASCTTNCLAPMAKALNDYAPIQSGIMTTVHAYTGDQMILDGPQRKGDLRRSRAGAQNIVPNSTGAAKAIGLVIPELNGKLIGSAQRVPTPTGSTTILVAVVNGKDVTKAVSYTHLRA
;
A
#
# COMPACT_ATOMS: atom_id res chain seq x y z
N LEU A 1 -20.75 -20.06 0.32
CA LEU A 1 -21.26 -19.21 1.38
C LEU A 1 -21.89 -17.96 0.78
N SER A 2 -23.22 -17.91 0.74
CA SER A 2 -23.94 -16.68 0.40
C SER A 2 -23.89 -15.73 1.60
N SER A 3 -23.46 -14.51 1.38
CA SER A 3 -23.65 -13.39 2.31
C SER A 3 -24.65 -12.41 1.68
N ALA A 4 -25.32 -11.60 2.46
CA ALA A 4 -26.24 -10.58 1.94
C ALA A 4 -25.59 -9.71 0.83
N ALA A 5 -24.28 -9.45 0.93
CA ALA A 5 -23.52 -8.78 -0.12
C ALA A 5 -23.37 -9.62 -1.41
N SER A 6 -23.35 -10.95 -1.34
CA SER A 6 -23.25 -11.80 -2.53
C SER A 6 -24.54 -11.92 -3.31
N ASP A 7 -25.67 -11.59 -2.71
CA ASP A 7 -26.94 -11.54 -3.40
C ASP A 7 -27.08 -10.28 -4.26
N VAL A 8 -26.33 -9.23 -3.92
CA VAL A 8 -26.30 -7.97 -4.66
C VAL A 8 -25.20 -7.94 -5.73
N TYR A 9 -24.09 -8.68 -5.53
CA TYR A 9 -22.93 -8.67 -6.41
C TYR A 9 -22.72 -10.02 -7.09
N LYS A 10 -22.47 -9.97 -8.39
CA LYS A 10 -22.11 -11.15 -9.16
C LYS A 10 -20.70 -11.59 -8.82
N ARG A 11 -20.51 -12.84 -8.40
CA ARG A 11 -19.21 -13.46 -8.15
C ARG A 11 -18.87 -14.46 -9.23
N GLN A 12 -17.63 -14.40 -9.73
CA GLN A 12 -17.12 -15.29 -10.75
C GLN A 12 -15.75 -15.81 -10.35
N ALA A 13 -15.43 -17.04 -10.76
CA ALA A 13 -14.14 -17.68 -10.54
C ALA A 13 -13.39 -17.78 -11.88
N MET A 14 -12.83 -16.67 -12.33
CA MET A 14 -12.06 -16.57 -13.60
C MET A 14 -10.64 -16.11 -13.27
N PRO A 15 -9.66 -17.04 -13.23
CA PRO A 15 -8.31 -16.74 -12.76
C PRO A 15 -7.47 -15.92 -13.76
N LYS A 16 -7.84 -15.91 -15.05
CA LYS A 16 -7.12 -15.16 -16.08
C LYS A 16 -7.81 -13.82 -16.34
N ALA A 17 -7.12 -12.73 -16.05
CA ALA A 17 -7.65 -11.38 -16.19
C ALA A 17 -8.06 -11.06 -17.64
N ALA A 18 -7.33 -11.58 -18.63
CA ALA A 18 -7.62 -11.36 -20.04
C ALA A 18 -8.95 -11.99 -20.53
N GLU A 19 -9.50 -12.95 -19.77
CA GLU A 19 -10.76 -13.62 -20.11
C GLU A 19 -11.97 -12.98 -19.42
N LEU A 20 -11.75 -11.94 -18.61
CA LEU A 20 -12.82 -11.27 -17.87
C LEU A 20 -13.66 -10.38 -18.81
N PRO A 21 -14.99 -10.36 -18.67
CA PRO A 21 -15.87 -9.68 -19.61
C PRO A 21 -16.00 -8.17 -19.35
N TRP A 22 -14.88 -7.47 -19.10
CA TRP A 22 -14.90 -6.06 -18.71
C TRP A 22 -15.51 -5.17 -19.80
N GLY A 23 -15.19 -5.45 -21.06
CA GLY A 23 -15.74 -4.72 -22.19
C GLY A 23 -17.24 -4.92 -22.36
N GLU A 24 -17.73 -6.17 -22.23
CA GLU A 24 -19.16 -6.50 -22.34
C GLU A 24 -19.99 -5.85 -21.22
N LEU A 25 -19.40 -5.77 -20.02
CA LEU A 25 -20.03 -5.17 -18.83
C LEU A 25 -19.88 -3.66 -18.78
N GLY A 26 -19.12 -3.05 -19.69
CA GLY A 26 -18.88 -1.61 -19.71
C GLY A 26 -18.14 -1.09 -18.48
N VAL A 27 -17.18 -1.89 -17.95
CA VAL A 27 -16.48 -1.56 -16.71
C VAL A 27 -15.54 -0.38 -16.91
N ASP A 28 -15.73 0.69 -16.13
CA ASP A 28 -14.87 1.86 -16.16
C ASP A 28 -13.57 1.66 -15.38
N VAL A 29 -13.66 1.09 -14.17
CA VAL A 29 -12.52 0.94 -13.27
C VAL A 29 -12.49 -0.47 -12.69
N VAL A 30 -11.35 -1.13 -12.81
CA VAL A 30 -11.05 -2.40 -12.12
C VAL A 30 -10.20 -2.13 -10.89
N LEU A 31 -10.60 -2.64 -9.74
CA LEU A 31 -9.76 -2.71 -8.55
C LEU A 31 -9.04 -4.07 -8.53
N GLU A 32 -7.74 -4.05 -8.80
CA GLU A 32 -6.90 -5.25 -8.75
C GLU A 32 -6.46 -5.52 -7.32
N CYS A 33 -7.13 -6.46 -6.65
CA CYS A 33 -6.90 -6.81 -5.25
C CYS A 33 -6.41 -8.24 -5.05
N THR A 34 -6.08 -8.96 -6.13
CA THR A 34 -5.69 -10.38 -6.06
C THR A 34 -4.25 -10.59 -5.64
N GLY A 35 -3.38 -9.59 -5.84
CA GLY A 35 -1.95 -9.69 -5.60
C GLY A 35 -1.17 -10.40 -6.71
N PHE A 36 -1.83 -10.83 -7.79
CA PHE A 36 -1.18 -11.51 -8.94
C PHE A 36 -0.77 -10.55 -10.05
N TYR A 37 -1.54 -9.49 -10.28
CA TYR A 37 -1.35 -8.53 -11.37
C TYR A 37 -0.71 -7.22 -10.88
N CYS A 38 0.27 -7.32 -9.96
CA CYS A 38 0.93 -6.20 -9.31
C CYS A 38 2.12 -5.64 -10.11
N SER A 39 1.94 -5.39 -11.40
CA SER A 39 2.86 -4.64 -12.25
C SER A 39 2.08 -4.05 -13.42
N LYS A 40 2.63 -3.01 -14.06
CA LYS A 40 2.02 -2.40 -15.25
C LYS A 40 1.77 -3.43 -16.36
N GLU A 41 2.77 -4.24 -16.66
CA GLU A 41 2.71 -5.28 -17.67
C GLU A 41 1.58 -6.30 -17.40
N LYS A 42 1.53 -6.82 -16.17
CA LYS A 42 0.51 -7.80 -15.80
C LYS A 42 -0.90 -7.20 -15.76
N ALA A 43 -1.05 -6.01 -15.18
CA ALA A 43 -2.33 -5.33 -15.08
C ALA A 43 -2.88 -4.89 -16.43
N GLN A 44 -2.04 -4.82 -17.49
CA GLN A 44 -2.46 -4.56 -18.86
C GLN A 44 -3.53 -5.55 -19.33
N ALA A 45 -3.49 -6.80 -18.84
CA ALA A 45 -4.49 -7.82 -19.17
C ALA A 45 -5.94 -7.39 -18.84
N HIS A 46 -6.15 -6.57 -17.83
CA HIS A 46 -7.48 -6.01 -17.54
C HIS A 46 -7.90 -4.92 -18.53
N ILE A 47 -6.95 -4.13 -19.01
CA ILE A 47 -7.20 -3.14 -20.07
C ILE A 47 -7.52 -3.84 -21.37
N ASP A 48 -6.77 -4.90 -21.72
CA ASP A 48 -6.98 -5.70 -22.93
C ASP A 48 -8.33 -6.42 -22.91
N ALA A 49 -8.82 -6.77 -21.71
CA ALA A 49 -10.15 -7.32 -21.47
C ALA A 49 -11.28 -6.26 -21.55
N GLY A 50 -10.94 -4.98 -21.78
CA GLY A 50 -11.90 -3.90 -22.02
C GLY A 50 -12.15 -2.96 -20.85
N ALA A 51 -11.42 -3.07 -19.73
CA ALA A 51 -11.50 -2.08 -18.66
C ALA A 51 -10.87 -0.74 -19.10
N LYS A 52 -11.46 0.39 -18.70
CA LYS A 52 -10.90 1.71 -19.04
C LYS A 52 -9.72 2.10 -18.13
N LYS A 53 -9.76 1.72 -16.87
CA LYS A 53 -8.72 2.00 -15.87
C LYS A 53 -8.54 0.83 -14.92
N VAL A 54 -7.31 0.70 -14.37
CA VAL A 54 -6.97 -0.29 -13.34
C VAL A 54 -6.30 0.41 -12.16
N VAL A 55 -6.79 0.13 -10.96
CA VAL A 55 -6.18 0.56 -9.70
C VAL A 55 -5.67 -0.69 -8.98
N ILE A 56 -4.36 -0.81 -8.86
CA ILE A 56 -3.71 -1.92 -8.16
C ILE A 56 -3.64 -1.59 -6.66
N SER A 57 -4.26 -2.42 -5.82
CA SER A 57 -4.31 -2.22 -4.36
C SER A 57 -3.01 -2.65 -3.63
N ALA A 58 -1.88 -2.59 -4.32
CA ALA A 58 -0.57 -3.02 -3.83
C ALA A 58 0.55 -2.21 -4.51
N PRO A 59 1.79 -2.22 -3.95
CA PRO A 59 2.96 -1.71 -4.67
C PRO A 59 3.15 -2.43 -6.00
N ALA A 60 3.36 -1.69 -7.08
CA ALA A 60 3.34 -2.24 -8.44
C ALA A 60 4.55 -1.84 -9.31
N GLY A 61 5.66 -1.47 -8.68
CA GLY A 61 6.88 -1.05 -9.39
C GLY A 61 7.05 0.46 -9.49
N LYS A 62 7.94 0.90 -10.40
CA LYS A 62 8.29 2.32 -10.59
C LYS A 62 7.84 2.86 -11.95
N ASP A 63 7.33 2.00 -12.79
CA ASP A 63 6.96 2.24 -14.18
C ASP A 63 5.52 2.69 -14.37
N LEU A 64 4.82 2.92 -13.26
CA LEU A 64 3.47 3.44 -13.21
C LEU A 64 3.30 4.40 -12.02
N PRO A 65 2.34 5.33 -12.07
CA PRO A 65 2.07 6.24 -10.96
C PRO A 65 1.69 5.49 -9.69
N THR A 66 2.36 5.83 -8.59
CA THR A 66 2.00 5.39 -7.24
C THR A 66 1.33 6.53 -6.50
N ILE A 67 0.09 6.33 -6.10
CA ILE A 67 -0.77 7.39 -5.57
C ILE A 67 -1.16 7.09 -4.13
N VAL A 68 -1.05 8.11 -3.30
CA VAL A 68 -1.65 8.19 -1.97
C VAL A 68 -2.57 9.40 -1.94
N TYR A 69 -3.85 9.16 -1.66
CA TYR A 69 -4.86 10.23 -1.61
C TYR A 69 -4.50 11.28 -0.56
N SER A 70 -4.79 12.53 -0.86
CA SER A 70 -4.41 13.73 -0.09
C SER A 70 -2.90 13.98 0.03
N VAL A 71 -2.07 13.27 -0.74
CA VAL A 71 -0.62 13.48 -0.81
C VAL A 71 -0.21 13.88 -2.22
N ASN A 72 -0.49 13.05 -3.21
CA ASN A 72 -0.05 13.28 -4.58
C ASN A 72 -1.09 12.94 -5.67
N GLU A 73 -2.37 12.80 -5.33
CA GLU A 73 -3.43 12.50 -6.32
C GLU A 73 -3.51 13.52 -7.44
N LYS A 74 -3.07 14.76 -7.19
CA LYS A 74 -3.05 15.84 -8.20
C LYS A 74 -2.03 15.62 -9.31
N THR A 75 -1.12 14.66 -9.15
CA THR A 75 -0.17 14.29 -10.19
C THR A 75 -0.76 13.39 -11.26
N LEU A 76 -1.96 12.82 -11.03
CA LEU A 76 -2.65 11.98 -11.98
C LEU A 76 -3.11 12.77 -13.21
N THR A 77 -2.95 12.14 -14.35
CA THR A 77 -3.43 12.62 -15.65
C THR A 77 -4.55 11.72 -16.19
N LYS A 78 -5.24 12.20 -17.22
CA LYS A 78 -6.29 11.41 -17.90
C LYS A 78 -5.71 10.17 -18.62
N ASP A 79 -4.43 10.22 -18.98
CA ASP A 79 -3.73 9.17 -19.73
C ASP A 79 -3.24 8.03 -18.83
N ASP A 80 -3.24 8.22 -17.52
CA ASP A 80 -2.87 7.18 -16.56
C ASP A 80 -3.96 6.13 -16.46
N LYS A 81 -3.81 5.05 -17.22
CA LYS A 81 -4.78 3.94 -17.26
C LYS A 81 -4.55 2.92 -16.14
N ILE A 82 -3.32 2.74 -15.69
CA ILE A 82 -2.93 1.78 -14.66
C ILE A 82 -2.16 2.52 -13.58
N ILE A 83 -2.64 2.47 -12.36
CA ILE A 83 -2.03 3.13 -11.20
C ILE A 83 -1.91 2.17 -10.02
N SER A 84 -0.95 2.45 -9.13
CA SER A 84 -0.81 1.78 -7.85
C SER A 84 -1.37 2.65 -6.73
N ALA A 85 -2.20 2.10 -5.88
CA ALA A 85 -2.65 2.72 -4.63
C ALA A 85 -1.66 2.50 -3.48
N ALA A 86 -0.41 2.15 -3.77
CA ALA A 86 0.65 1.89 -2.80
C ALA A 86 0.33 0.73 -1.82
N SER A 87 1.06 0.66 -0.71
CA SER A 87 0.81 -0.29 0.38
C SER A 87 0.02 0.36 1.52
N CYS A 88 -0.57 -0.46 2.39
CA CYS A 88 -1.22 0.00 3.62
C CYS A 88 -0.29 0.86 4.47
N THR A 89 0.97 0.44 4.65
CA THR A 89 1.97 1.20 5.42
C THR A 89 2.34 2.51 4.73
N THR A 90 2.46 2.54 3.40
CA THR A 90 2.73 3.78 2.66
C THR A 90 1.56 4.77 2.78
N ASN A 91 0.32 4.28 2.72
CA ASN A 91 -0.88 5.11 2.92
C ASN A 91 -0.97 5.68 4.34
N CYS A 92 -0.44 4.97 5.34
CA CYS A 92 -0.35 5.48 6.71
C CYS A 92 0.78 6.51 6.86
N LEU A 93 1.97 6.20 6.33
CA LEU A 93 3.17 7.02 6.50
C LEU A 93 3.13 8.32 5.70
N ALA A 94 2.65 8.29 4.45
CA ALA A 94 2.78 9.42 3.54
C ALA A 94 2.03 10.67 4.01
N PRO A 95 0.76 10.63 4.46
CA PRO A 95 0.09 11.82 4.98
C PRO A 95 0.80 12.41 6.20
N MET A 96 1.26 11.55 7.13
CA MET A 96 1.99 11.98 8.31
C MET A 96 3.32 12.62 7.96
N ALA A 97 4.10 11.98 7.08
CA ALA A 97 5.38 12.51 6.63
C ALA A 97 5.22 13.80 5.83
N LYS A 98 4.16 13.91 5.01
CA LYS A 98 3.85 15.13 4.28
C LYS A 98 3.54 16.29 5.22
N ALA A 99 2.64 16.10 6.17
CA ALA A 99 2.26 17.13 7.12
C ALA A 99 3.47 17.64 7.92
N LEU A 100 4.34 16.72 8.37
CA LEU A 100 5.56 17.07 9.06
C LEU A 100 6.56 17.80 8.16
N ASN A 101 6.78 17.30 6.95
CA ASN A 101 7.73 17.89 5.99
C ASN A 101 7.31 19.28 5.50
N ASP A 102 6.00 19.50 5.31
CA ASP A 102 5.45 20.80 4.93
C ASP A 102 5.62 21.83 6.06
N TYR A 103 5.52 21.38 7.32
CA TYR A 103 5.72 22.23 8.47
C TYR A 103 7.20 22.48 8.80
N ALA A 104 7.98 21.42 8.87
CA ALA A 104 9.41 21.45 9.19
C ALA A 104 10.12 20.38 8.33
N PRO A 105 10.93 20.80 7.33
CA PRO A 105 11.52 19.87 6.38
C PRO A 105 12.30 18.74 7.01
N ILE A 106 11.95 17.51 6.67
CA ILE A 106 12.60 16.29 7.15
C ILE A 106 13.98 16.17 6.50
N GLN A 107 15.02 16.02 7.31
CA GLN A 107 16.39 15.73 6.85
C GLN A 107 16.66 14.24 6.75
N SER A 108 16.30 13.52 7.79
CA SER A 108 16.42 12.06 7.89
C SER A 108 15.40 11.50 8.86
N GLY A 109 15.13 10.19 8.76
CA GLY A 109 14.22 9.57 9.72
C GLY A 109 14.20 8.06 9.64
N ILE A 110 13.63 7.47 10.68
CA ILE A 110 13.39 6.03 10.79
C ILE A 110 11.90 5.80 10.96
N MET A 111 11.35 4.96 10.11
CA MET A 111 9.99 4.48 10.23
C MET A 111 9.98 3.05 10.74
N THR A 112 9.19 2.79 11.76
CA THR A 112 8.92 1.42 12.23
C THR A 112 7.42 1.15 12.18
N THR A 113 7.03 0.02 11.58
CA THR A 113 5.65 -0.43 11.66
C THR A 113 5.54 -1.70 12.51
N VAL A 114 4.69 -1.62 13.53
CA VAL A 114 4.19 -2.78 14.28
C VAL A 114 2.90 -3.19 13.61
N HIS A 115 2.92 -4.30 12.87
CA HIS A 115 1.91 -4.61 11.89
C HIS A 115 1.14 -5.88 12.24
N ALA A 116 -0.18 -5.84 12.14
CA ALA A 116 -1.01 -7.03 12.22
C ALA A 116 -0.53 -8.09 11.21
N TYR A 117 -0.72 -9.38 11.51
CA TYR A 117 -0.45 -10.42 10.54
C TYR A 117 -1.39 -10.30 9.32
N THR A 118 -0.94 -10.75 8.18
CA THR A 118 -1.71 -10.69 6.92
C THR A 118 -1.64 -12.03 6.19
N GLY A 119 -2.54 -12.23 5.21
CA GLY A 119 -2.67 -13.48 4.48
C GLY A 119 -1.41 -13.95 3.75
N ASP A 120 -0.47 -13.04 3.45
CA ASP A 120 0.81 -13.38 2.83
C ASP A 120 1.77 -14.16 3.75
N GLN A 121 1.52 -14.16 5.05
CA GLN A 121 2.24 -14.99 6.02
C GLN A 121 1.76 -16.44 6.06
N MET A 122 0.66 -16.76 5.39
CA MET A 122 0.09 -18.11 5.32
C MET A 122 -0.15 -18.74 6.71
N ILE A 123 -0.71 -17.96 7.64
CA ILE A 123 -0.94 -18.40 9.02
C ILE A 123 -2.12 -19.39 9.09
N LEU A 124 -3.13 -19.19 8.24
CA LEU A 124 -4.36 -19.98 8.27
C LEU A 124 -4.21 -21.33 7.57
N ASP A 125 -3.72 -21.33 6.33
CA ASP A 125 -3.68 -22.52 5.50
C ASP A 125 -2.42 -22.63 4.66
N GLY A 126 -1.79 -23.77 4.72
CA GLY A 126 -0.71 -24.20 3.85
C GLY A 126 0.66 -23.58 4.13
N PRO A 127 1.67 -24.04 3.40
CA PRO A 127 3.03 -23.57 3.54
C PRO A 127 3.24 -22.19 2.90
N GLN A 128 4.30 -21.48 3.36
CA GLN A 128 4.71 -20.22 2.77
C GLN A 128 5.07 -20.39 1.27
N ARG A 129 4.37 -19.65 0.41
CA ARG A 129 4.48 -19.77 -1.06
C ARG A 129 5.69 -19.08 -1.66
N LYS A 130 6.28 -18.10 -0.95
CA LYS A 130 7.38 -17.25 -1.47
C LYS A 130 8.74 -17.61 -0.87
N GLY A 131 8.85 -18.70 -0.14
CA GLY A 131 10.13 -19.19 0.42
C GLY A 131 10.66 -18.43 1.64
N ASP A 132 10.05 -17.33 2.06
CA ASP A 132 10.45 -16.62 3.29
C ASP A 132 9.79 -17.28 4.52
N LEU A 133 10.39 -18.38 4.97
CA LEU A 133 9.91 -19.14 6.13
C LEU A 133 9.94 -18.33 7.43
N ARG A 134 10.86 -17.37 7.56
CA ARG A 134 10.93 -16.50 8.73
C ARG A 134 9.66 -15.67 8.87
N ARG A 135 9.14 -15.14 7.75
CA ARG A 135 7.94 -14.31 7.70
C ARG A 135 6.70 -15.00 8.27
N SER A 136 6.62 -16.32 8.15
CA SER A 136 5.48 -17.14 8.58
C SER A 136 5.70 -17.84 9.93
N ARG A 137 6.96 -17.94 10.39
CA ARG A 137 7.31 -18.77 11.54
C ARG A 137 6.59 -18.37 12.81
N ALA A 138 5.67 -19.24 13.26
CA ALA A 138 4.83 -19.05 14.44
C ALA A 138 4.18 -17.64 14.50
N GLY A 139 3.78 -17.12 13.34
CA GLY A 139 3.28 -15.75 13.19
C GLY A 139 2.03 -15.44 14.00
N ALA A 140 1.28 -16.46 14.40
CA ALA A 140 0.14 -16.32 15.31
C ALA A 140 0.52 -16.15 16.80
N GLN A 141 1.81 -16.29 17.15
CA GLN A 141 2.29 -16.30 18.53
C GLN A 141 3.56 -15.45 18.73
N ASN A 142 4.25 -15.07 17.66
CA ASN A 142 5.53 -14.40 17.73
C ASN A 142 5.50 -12.99 17.16
N ILE A 143 6.47 -12.17 17.61
CA ILE A 143 6.89 -10.98 16.91
C ILE A 143 7.84 -11.42 15.80
N VAL A 144 7.47 -11.18 14.55
CA VAL A 144 8.21 -11.64 13.37
C VAL A 144 8.84 -10.46 12.65
N PRO A 145 10.18 -10.33 12.64
CA PRO A 145 10.87 -9.32 11.85
C PRO A 145 10.56 -9.45 10.36
N ASN A 146 10.30 -8.33 9.72
CA ASN A 146 9.83 -8.29 8.34
C ASN A 146 10.52 -7.18 7.55
N SER A 147 10.65 -7.37 6.25
CA SER A 147 11.03 -6.30 5.35
C SER A 147 9.85 -5.36 5.08
N THR A 148 10.15 -4.09 4.89
CA THR A 148 9.17 -3.11 4.41
C THR A 148 9.75 -2.27 3.30
N GLY A 149 8.99 -2.11 2.23
CA GLY A 149 9.32 -1.18 1.15
C GLY A 149 8.75 0.22 1.35
N ALA A 150 7.99 0.46 2.43
CA ALA A 150 7.26 1.70 2.63
C ALA A 150 8.17 2.94 2.70
N ALA A 151 9.32 2.85 3.40
CA ALA A 151 10.27 3.95 3.47
C ALA A 151 10.90 4.28 2.10
N LYS A 152 11.11 3.28 1.23
CA LYS A 152 11.56 3.51 -0.15
C LYS A 152 10.43 4.03 -1.04
N ALA A 153 9.22 3.54 -0.82
CA ALA A 153 8.05 3.95 -1.59
C ALA A 153 7.62 5.38 -1.32
N ILE A 154 8.00 5.94 -0.16
CA ILE A 154 7.68 7.34 0.17
C ILE A 154 8.25 8.30 -0.86
N GLY A 155 9.43 8.04 -1.41
CA GLY A 155 10.05 8.85 -2.46
C GLY A 155 9.31 8.81 -3.81
N LEU A 156 8.39 7.86 -4.02
CA LEU A 156 7.54 7.83 -5.21
C LEU A 156 6.33 8.77 -5.06
N VAL A 157 5.89 9.04 -3.83
CA VAL A 157 4.73 9.89 -3.53
C VAL A 157 5.11 11.28 -3.03
N ILE A 158 6.27 11.39 -2.37
CA ILE A 158 6.85 12.64 -1.87
C ILE A 158 8.32 12.67 -2.32
N PRO A 159 8.63 13.16 -3.53
CA PRO A 159 9.97 13.12 -4.10
C PRO A 159 11.06 13.74 -3.22
N GLU A 160 10.73 14.76 -2.45
CA GLU A 160 11.66 15.45 -1.53
C GLU A 160 12.16 14.54 -0.39
N LEU A 161 11.45 13.46 -0.10
CA LEU A 161 11.80 12.48 0.93
C LEU A 161 12.55 11.28 0.39
N ASN A 162 12.88 11.27 -0.91
CA ASN A 162 13.62 10.17 -1.51
C ASN A 162 14.99 10.00 -0.84
N GLY A 163 15.25 8.80 -0.31
CA GLY A 163 16.51 8.47 0.36
C GLY A 163 16.65 8.99 1.80
N LYS A 164 15.71 9.79 2.29
CA LYS A 164 15.78 10.36 3.66
C LYS A 164 15.23 9.45 4.74
N LEU A 165 14.42 8.47 4.39
CA LEU A 165 13.80 7.57 5.35
C LEU A 165 14.29 6.14 5.17
N ILE A 166 14.59 5.49 6.30
CA ILE A 166 14.77 4.04 6.39
C ILE A 166 13.60 3.40 7.15
N GLY A 167 13.36 2.11 6.93
CA GLY A 167 12.20 1.46 7.52
C GLY A 167 12.47 0.06 8.04
N SER A 168 11.82 -0.25 9.15
CA SER A 168 11.71 -1.59 9.69
C SER A 168 10.25 -1.99 9.89
N ALA A 169 10.00 -3.29 9.91
CA ALA A 169 8.67 -3.82 10.16
C ALA A 169 8.72 -5.02 11.09
N GLN A 170 7.73 -5.13 11.93
CA GLN A 170 7.51 -6.28 12.79
C GLN A 170 6.06 -6.71 12.68
N ARG A 171 5.83 -7.97 12.34
CA ARG A 171 4.50 -8.57 12.39
C ARG A 171 4.23 -9.07 13.80
N VAL A 172 3.05 -8.77 14.30
CA VAL A 172 2.61 -9.16 15.64
C VAL A 172 1.34 -10.01 15.56
N PRO A 173 1.06 -10.86 16.57
CA PRO A 173 -0.10 -11.76 16.55
C PRO A 173 -1.40 -11.01 16.87
N THR A 174 -1.73 -10.04 16.04
CA THR A 174 -2.93 -9.21 16.13
C THR A 174 -3.70 -9.32 14.81
N PRO A 175 -5.01 -9.61 14.84
CA PRO A 175 -5.80 -9.83 13.62
C PRO A 175 -6.03 -8.55 12.82
N THR A 176 -6.14 -7.41 13.48
CA THR A 176 -6.41 -6.11 12.84
C THR A 176 -5.67 -4.98 13.54
N GLY A 177 -5.43 -3.92 12.79
CA GLY A 177 -4.78 -2.71 13.29
C GLY A 177 -3.25 -2.80 13.32
N SER A 178 -2.62 -1.75 12.84
CA SER A 178 -1.16 -1.61 12.80
C SER A 178 -0.78 -0.21 13.25
N THR A 179 0.38 -0.09 13.88
CA THR A 179 0.92 1.20 14.31
C THR A 179 2.16 1.53 13.51
N THR A 180 2.20 2.73 12.93
CA THR A 180 3.40 3.27 12.29
C THR A 180 3.99 4.36 13.16
N ILE A 181 5.29 4.24 13.46
CA ILE A 181 6.06 5.20 14.24
C ILE A 181 7.05 5.86 13.29
N LEU A 182 7.04 7.18 13.24
CA LEU A 182 8.03 7.98 12.52
C LEU A 182 8.87 8.77 13.53
N VAL A 183 10.17 8.52 13.51
CA VAL A 183 11.16 9.34 14.22
C VAL A 183 11.96 10.09 13.15
N ALA A 184 11.94 11.42 13.20
CA ALA A 184 12.56 12.24 12.17
C ALA A 184 13.40 13.37 12.76
N VAL A 185 14.49 13.68 12.08
CA VAL A 185 15.27 14.90 12.27
C VAL A 185 14.73 15.94 11.28
N VAL A 186 14.32 17.08 11.79
CA VAL A 186 13.74 18.17 10.99
C VAL A 186 14.59 19.43 11.09
N ASN A 187 14.44 20.33 10.12
CA ASN A 187 15.12 21.61 10.06
C ASN A 187 14.19 22.79 10.32
N GLY A 188 14.77 23.84 10.89
CA GLY A 188 14.26 25.20 10.81
C GLY A 188 13.14 25.57 11.77
N LYS A 189 12.62 24.65 12.58
CA LYS A 189 11.57 24.95 13.56
C LYS A 189 11.63 24.03 14.76
N ASP A 190 11.34 24.59 15.94
CA ASP A 190 11.09 23.78 17.14
C ASP A 190 9.72 23.10 17.02
N VAL A 191 9.74 21.77 17.04
CA VAL A 191 8.51 20.96 16.98
C VAL A 191 8.14 20.52 18.37
N THR A 192 7.10 21.11 18.94
CA THR A 192 6.54 20.73 20.23
C THR A 192 5.42 19.71 20.05
N LYS A 193 5.07 19.00 21.14
CA LYS A 193 3.92 18.07 21.15
C LYS A 193 2.62 18.76 20.70
N ALA A 194 2.38 20.00 21.14
CA ALA A 194 1.18 20.75 20.79
C ALA A 194 1.12 21.02 19.28
N VAL A 195 2.24 21.40 18.68
CA VAL A 195 2.34 21.68 17.23
C VAL A 195 2.11 20.41 16.43
N SER A 196 2.77 19.30 16.76
CA SER A 196 2.60 18.05 16.02
C SER A 196 1.17 17.51 16.13
N TYR A 197 0.54 17.60 17.28
CA TYR A 197 -0.84 17.18 17.47
C TYR A 197 -1.81 17.99 16.60
N THR A 198 -1.66 19.31 16.56
CA THR A 198 -2.52 20.20 15.78
C THR A 198 -2.40 19.89 14.27
N HIS A 199 -1.18 19.72 13.76
CA HIS A 199 -0.94 19.51 12.33
C HIS A 199 -1.28 18.10 11.85
N LEU A 200 -1.15 17.08 12.71
CA LEU A 200 -1.46 15.69 12.33
C LEU A 200 -2.93 15.33 12.47
N ARG A 201 -3.69 16.09 13.24
CA ARG A 201 -5.12 15.89 13.42
C ARG A 201 -5.99 16.67 12.43
N ALA A 202 -5.47 17.72 11.86
CA ALA A 202 -6.16 18.55 10.87
C ALA A 202 -6.19 17.84 9.52
#